data_55919a61c9f524335f409c83e4a82ca9
#
_entry.id   55919a61c9f524335f409c83e4a82ca9
#
_cell.length_a   1.000
_cell.length_b   1.000
_cell.length_c   1.000
_cell.angle_alpha   90.00
_cell.angle_beta   90.00
_cell.angle_gamma   90.00
#
_symmetry.space_group_name_H-M   'P 1'
#
loop_
_entity.id
_entity.type
_entity.pdbx_description
1 polymer ?
#
loop_
_entity_poly.entity_id
_entity_poly.type
_entity_poly.pdbx_seq_one_letter_code
_entity_poly.pdbx_strand_id
1 'polypeptide(L)'
;MSFLTVKNIEKSFGSTDVLRGIDFTVEKGEVVVILGSSGSGKTTLLRCLNFLEIADKGRIEVGGEMIFDAATDHSGDKELREKRLRFGLVFQSFNLFPQYTAMQNMMLAPKLRLDERAKKEKMSPAEKKAALEAIRTKAEEILDQVGLAQKADFYPCQLSGGQCQRVAIARALMLEPDILCFDEPTSALDPELTGEVLRVIRSLKNSDRTMIIVTHEMDFARHVADKVIFMADGVIEEQGTPEEVFDHPKSEKTRAFLSKDALGEV
;
A
#
# COMPACT_ATOMS: atom_id res chain seq x y z
N MET A 1 19.90 3.32 8.98
CA MET A 1 20.02 2.74 7.60
C MET A 1 18.61 2.65 7.05
N SER A 2 18.36 3.19 5.85
CA SER A 2 17.04 3.17 5.24
C SER A 2 16.51 1.75 5.09
N PHE A 3 15.23 1.54 5.38
CA PHE A 3 14.57 0.25 5.28
C PHE A 3 14.13 -0.05 3.84
N LEU A 4 13.58 0.96 3.15
CA LEU A 4 13.35 0.91 1.71
C LEU A 4 14.26 1.93 1.02
N THR A 5 14.95 1.52 -0.03
CA THR A 5 15.70 2.40 -0.92
C THR A 5 15.21 2.21 -2.34
N VAL A 6 14.75 3.30 -2.94
CA VAL A 6 14.29 3.38 -4.33
C VAL A 6 15.25 4.28 -5.08
N LYS A 7 15.85 3.77 -6.17
CA LYS A 7 16.86 4.49 -6.95
C LYS A 7 16.56 4.48 -8.42
N ASN A 8 16.48 5.66 -9.02
CA ASN A 8 16.35 5.90 -10.46
C ASN A 8 15.24 5.06 -11.11
N ILE A 9 14.06 4.98 -10.48
CA ILE A 9 12.93 4.23 -11.06
C ILE A 9 12.36 5.03 -12.23
N GLU A 10 12.43 4.41 -13.43
CA GLU A 10 11.82 4.91 -14.67
C GLU A 10 10.77 3.92 -15.17
N LYS A 11 9.67 4.45 -15.72
CA LYS A 11 8.61 3.65 -16.34
C LYS A 11 7.95 4.40 -17.47
N SER A 12 7.89 3.74 -18.64
CA SER A 12 7.22 4.26 -19.82
C SER A 12 6.12 3.30 -20.29
N PHE A 13 5.08 3.84 -20.90
CA PHE A 13 4.02 3.10 -21.58
C PHE A 13 3.95 3.59 -23.03
N GLY A 14 4.43 2.76 -23.96
CA GLY A 14 4.60 3.17 -25.35
C GLY A 14 5.57 4.34 -25.47
N SER A 15 5.11 5.49 -25.96
CA SER A 15 5.92 6.71 -26.09
C SER A 15 5.81 7.68 -24.92
N THR A 16 5.07 7.31 -23.88
CA THR A 16 4.83 8.20 -22.71
C THR A 16 5.68 7.80 -21.55
N ASP A 17 6.62 8.67 -21.14
CA ASP A 17 7.41 8.51 -19.94
C ASP A 17 6.60 8.96 -18.73
N VAL A 18 6.20 7.99 -17.88
CA VAL A 18 5.36 8.25 -16.70
C VAL A 18 6.19 8.45 -15.43
N LEU A 19 7.27 7.69 -15.26
CA LEU A 19 8.25 7.90 -14.18
C LEU A 19 9.62 8.19 -14.82
N ARG A 20 10.27 9.24 -14.32
CA ARG A 20 11.49 9.80 -14.91
C ARG A 20 12.62 9.91 -13.89
N GLY A 21 13.04 8.78 -13.33
CA GLY A 21 14.13 8.75 -12.35
C GLY A 21 13.66 9.14 -10.93
N ILE A 22 12.89 8.27 -10.31
CA ILE A 22 12.39 8.47 -8.94
C ILE A 22 13.40 7.93 -7.93
N ASP A 23 13.81 8.81 -7.00
CA ASP A 23 14.75 8.49 -5.93
C ASP A 23 14.18 8.89 -4.57
N PHE A 24 14.01 7.93 -3.65
CA PHE A 24 13.66 8.20 -2.26
C PHE A 24 14.02 7.05 -1.34
N THR A 25 13.97 7.31 -0.04
CA THR A 25 14.21 6.32 1.00
C THR A 25 13.11 6.38 2.04
N VAL A 26 12.87 5.25 2.71
CA VAL A 26 11.94 5.13 3.84
C VAL A 26 12.65 4.42 4.99
N GLU A 27 12.58 4.97 6.19
CA GLU A 27 13.08 4.31 7.39
C GLU A 27 12.07 3.27 7.90
N LYS A 28 12.53 2.34 8.74
CA LYS A 28 11.61 1.35 9.33
C LYS A 28 10.62 2.03 10.26
N GLY A 29 9.33 1.73 10.11
CA GLY A 29 8.25 2.35 10.89
C GLY A 29 7.85 3.75 10.39
N GLU A 30 8.54 4.30 9.38
CA GLU A 30 8.22 5.60 8.81
C GLU A 30 6.97 5.54 7.93
N VAL A 31 6.15 6.58 8.00
CA VAL A 31 5.00 6.80 7.14
C VAL A 31 5.34 7.87 6.10
N VAL A 32 5.44 7.46 4.85
CA VAL A 32 5.66 8.35 3.71
C VAL A 32 4.33 8.61 3.01
N VAL A 33 3.97 9.88 2.86
CA VAL A 33 2.79 10.28 2.07
C VAL A 33 3.26 10.85 0.73
N ILE A 34 2.66 10.37 -0.35
CA ILE A 34 2.92 10.84 -1.72
C ILE A 34 1.73 11.65 -2.21
N LEU A 35 1.98 12.91 -2.51
CA LEU A 35 1.02 13.88 -3.03
C LEU A 35 1.34 14.24 -4.49
N GLY A 36 0.40 14.86 -5.19
CA GLY A 36 0.59 15.38 -6.54
C GLY A 36 -0.69 15.32 -7.38
N SER A 37 -0.73 16.06 -8.47
CA SER A 37 -1.87 16.11 -9.38
C SER A 37 -2.19 14.76 -10.04
N SER A 38 -3.39 14.61 -10.56
CA SER A 38 -3.76 13.45 -11.37
C SER A 38 -2.78 13.31 -12.55
N GLY A 39 -2.38 12.06 -12.85
CA GLY A 39 -1.41 11.79 -13.92
C GLY A 39 0.06 12.04 -13.56
N SER A 40 0.42 12.49 -12.36
CA SER A 40 1.84 12.69 -11.97
C SER A 40 2.65 11.41 -11.75
N GLY A 41 2.04 10.21 -11.87
CA GLY A 41 2.75 8.93 -11.80
C GLY A 41 2.65 8.21 -10.44
N LYS A 42 1.93 8.73 -9.44
CA LYS A 42 1.83 8.15 -8.07
C LYS A 42 1.39 6.68 -8.05
N THR A 43 0.27 6.37 -8.68
CA THR A 43 -0.25 4.99 -8.80
C THR A 43 0.72 4.09 -9.56
N THR A 44 1.37 4.59 -10.62
CA THR A 44 2.38 3.85 -11.37
C THR A 44 3.60 3.54 -10.49
N LEU A 45 4.05 4.50 -9.68
CA LEU A 45 5.12 4.28 -8.72
C LEU A 45 4.76 3.17 -7.72
N LEU A 46 3.57 3.24 -7.09
CA LEU A 46 3.11 2.18 -6.18
C LEU A 46 3.04 0.82 -6.87
N ARG A 47 2.56 0.76 -8.12
CA ARG A 47 2.51 -0.49 -8.89
C ARG A 47 3.90 -1.04 -9.18
N CYS A 48 4.89 -0.18 -9.47
CA CYS A 48 6.28 -0.61 -9.63
C CYS A 48 6.86 -1.16 -8.32
N LEU A 49 6.63 -0.50 -7.18
CA LEU A 49 7.07 -0.99 -5.87
C LEU A 49 6.45 -2.35 -5.51
N ASN A 50 5.19 -2.56 -5.88
CA ASN A 50 4.48 -3.81 -5.63
C ASN A 50 4.68 -4.87 -6.75
N PHE A 51 5.54 -4.62 -7.73
CA PHE A 51 5.79 -5.52 -8.88
C PHE A 51 4.53 -5.89 -9.68
N LEU A 52 3.50 -5.04 -9.65
CA LEU A 52 2.34 -5.14 -10.56
C LEU A 52 2.68 -4.57 -11.93
N GLU A 53 3.58 -3.60 -11.97
CA GLU A 53 4.28 -3.10 -13.13
C GLU A 53 5.78 -3.30 -12.92
N ILE A 54 6.51 -3.70 -13.95
CA ILE A 54 7.97 -3.81 -13.86
C ILE A 54 8.57 -2.49 -14.31
N ALA A 55 9.41 -1.88 -13.49
CA ALA A 55 10.13 -0.67 -13.85
C ALA A 55 11.11 -0.95 -15.00
N ASP A 56 11.26 0.01 -15.91
CA ASP A 56 12.14 -0.13 -17.08
C ASP A 56 13.61 0.12 -16.70
N LYS A 57 13.84 0.96 -15.64
CA LYS A 57 15.15 1.19 -15.03
C LYS A 57 15.04 1.33 -13.53
N GLY A 58 16.19 1.27 -12.87
CA GLY A 58 16.36 1.55 -11.45
C GLY A 58 16.48 0.31 -10.58
N ARG A 59 16.47 0.56 -9.26
CA ARG A 59 16.70 -0.45 -8.23
C ARG A 59 15.78 -0.25 -7.04
N ILE A 60 15.43 -1.37 -6.40
CA ILE A 60 14.64 -1.40 -5.16
C ILE A 60 15.33 -2.31 -4.16
N GLU A 61 15.65 -1.77 -2.97
CA GLU A 61 16.23 -2.51 -1.85
C GLU A 61 15.28 -2.43 -0.65
N VAL A 62 15.05 -3.55 0.04
CA VAL A 62 14.24 -3.63 1.26
C VAL A 62 15.03 -4.33 2.36
N GLY A 63 15.20 -3.68 3.51
CA GLY A 63 15.96 -4.22 4.63
C GLY A 63 17.44 -4.49 4.33
N GLY A 64 18.02 -3.73 3.38
CA GLY A 64 19.40 -3.93 2.92
C GLY A 64 19.56 -5.03 1.87
N GLU A 65 18.48 -5.70 1.46
CA GLU A 65 18.47 -6.70 0.40
C GLU A 65 18.03 -6.07 -0.92
N MET A 66 18.82 -6.27 -2.00
CA MET A 66 18.45 -5.90 -3.35
C MET A 66 17.34 -6.84 -3.85
N ILE A 67 16.11 -6.34 -3.96
CA ILE A 67 14.97 -7.14 -4.44
C ILE A 67 14.68 -6.94 -5.92
N PHE A 68 15.15 -5.83 -6.50
CA PHE A 68 14.99 -5.53 -7.92
C PHE A 68 16.14 -4.65 -8.42
N ASP A 69 16.71 -5.03 -9.56
CA ASP A 69 17.61 -4.21 -10.37
C ASP A 69 17.25 -4.43 -11.84
N ALA A 70 16.69 -3.43 -12.49
CA ALA A 70 16.22 -3.50 -13.88
C ALA A 70 17.29 -4.00 -14.88
N ALA A 71 18.59 -3.80 -14.56
CA ALA A 71 19.68 -4.24 -15.43
C ALA A 71 19.93 -5.74 -15.37
N THR A 72 19.52 -6.42 -14.28
CA THR A 72 19.87 -7.84 -14.02
C THR A 72 18.67 -8.70 -13.66
N ASP A 73 17.50 -8.08 -13.42
CA ASP A 73 16.31 -8.82 -13.00
C ASP A 73 15.67 -9.56 -14.17
N HIS A 74 15.61 -10.87 -14.06
CA HIS A 74 14.95 -11.78 -14.98
C HIS A 74 13.95 -12.68 -14.23
N SER A 75 13.36 -12.15 -13.17
CA SER A 75 12.46 -12.89 -12.28
C SER A 75 11.30 -13.53 -13.02
N GLY A 76 11.15 -14.83 -12.82
CA GLY A 76 9.96 -15.55 -13.27
C GLY A 76 8.78 -15.35 -12.32
N ASP A 77 7.58 -15.83 -12.72
CA ASP A 77 6.33 -15.63 -11.96
C ASP A 77 6.41 -16.02 -10.48
N LYS A 78 7.15 -17.06 -10.15
CA LYS A 78 7.31 -17.51 -8.76
C LYS A 78 8.11 -16.51 -7.93
N GLU A 79 9.20 -16.01 -8.47
CA GLU A 79 10.07 -15.04 -7.81
C GLU A 79 9.35 -13.68 -7.66
N LEU A 80 8.61 -13.24 -8.68
CA LEU A 80 7.78 -12.06 -8.60
C LEU A 80 6.70 -12.18 -7.50
N ARG A 81 6.13 -13.37 -7.29
CA ARG A 81 5.20 -13.61 -6.17
C ARG A 81 5.87 -13.41 -4.81
N GLU A 82 7.08 -13.92 -4.62
CA GLU A 82 7.82 -13.73 -3.36
C GLU A 82 8.16 -12.24 -3.13
N LYS A 83 8.57 -11.51 -4.17
CA LYS A 83 8.80 -10.07 -4.11
C LYS A 83 7.54 -9.30 -3.71
N ARG A 84 6.39 -9.65 -4.30
CA ARG A 84 5.08 -9.05 -3.98
C ARG A 84 4.66 -9.25 -2.52
N LEU A 85 5.10 -10.30 -1.86
CA LEU A 85 4.78 -10.56 -0.46
C LEU A 85 5.46 -9.58 0.51
N ARG A 86 6.54 -8.91 0.08
CA ARG A 86 7.21 -7.88 0.86
C ARG A 86 6.35 -6.61 0.97
N PHE A 87 5.39 -6.44 0.05
CA PHE A 87 4.52 -5.28 -0.03
C PHE A 87 3.05 -5.72 0.09
N GLY A 88 2.29 -5.03 0.93
CA GLY A 88 0.84 -5.14 0.97
C GLY A 88 0.23 -3.95 0.23
N LEU A 89 -0.62 -4.18 -0.77
CA LEU A 89 -1.26 -3.11 -1.51
C LEU A 89 -2.76 -3.06 -1.22
N VAL A 90 -3.21 -1.88 -0.80
CA VAL A 90 -4.62 -1.51 -0.66
C VAL A 90 -4.97 -0.57 -1.81
N PHE A 91 -5.88 -1.01 -2.67
CA PHE A 91 -6.27 -0.29 -3.88
C PHE A 91 -7.34 0.78 -3.59
N GLN A 92 -7.46 1.73 -4.50
CA GLN A 92 -8.53 2.71 -4.56
C GLN A 92 -9.92 2.05 -4.59
N SER A 93 -10.12 1.06 -5.46
CA SER A 93 -11.28 0.16 -5.45
C SER A 93 -10.98 -1.01 -4.53
N PHE A 94 -11.90 -1.40 -3.69
CA PHE A 94 -11.71 -2.41 -2.64
C PHE A 94 -11.17 -3.76 -3.15
N ASN A 95 -11.48 -4.11 -4.40
CA ASN A 95 -11.08 -5.34 -5.09
C ASN A 95 -11.32 -6.61 -4.25
N LEU A 96 -12.44 -6.62 -3.53
CA LEU A 96 -12.87 -7.82 -2.80
C LEU A 96 -13.51 -8.81 -3.77
N PHE A 97 -13.30 -10.09 -3.52
CA PHE A 97 -13.96 -11.15 -4.23
C PHE A 97 -15.44 -11.20 -3.80
N PRO A 98 -16.41 -10.89 -4.69
CA PRO A 98 -17.81 -10.73 -4.31
C PRO A 98 -18.47 -12.03 -3.86
N GLN A 99 -17.94 -13.19 -4.28
CA GLN A 99 -18.40 -14.51 -3.91
C GLN A 99 -17.89 -15.01 -2.55
N TYR A 100 -17.00 -14.26 -1.90
CA TYR A 100 -16.42 -14.61 -0.60
C TYR A 100 -16.86 -13.64 0.48
N THR A 101 -17.07 -14.18 1.70
CA THR A 101 -17.31 -13.33 2.88
C THR A 101 -16.07 -12.50 3.23
N ALA A 102 -16.19 -11.56 4.18
CA ALA A 102 -15.06 -10.79 4.68
C ALA A 102 -13.94 -11.71 5.18
N MET A 103 -14.27 -12.67 6.03
CA MET A 103 -13.34 -13.69 6.53
C MET A 103 -12.67 -14.47 5.40
N GLN A 104 -13.44 -14.92 4.42
CA GLN A 104 -12.91 -15.70 3.28
C GLN A 104 -11.99 -14.86 2.39
N ASN A 105 -12.31 -13.58 2.16
CA ASN A 105 -11.44 -12.64 1.45
C ASN A 105 -10.07 -12.50 2.13
N MET A 106 -10.05 -12.42 3.45
CA MET A 106 -8.81 -12.31 4.22
C MET A 106 -8.00 -13.60 4.22
N MET A 107 -8.65 -14.74 4.38
CA MET A 107 -7.99 -16.03 4.52
C MET A 107 -7.52 -16.64 3.20
N LEU A 108 -7.96 -16.14 2.03
CA LEU A 108 -7.70 -16.76 0.73
C LEU A 108 -6.21 -16.93 0.45
N ALA A 109 -5.44 -15.86 0.49
CA ALA A 109 -4.01 -15.89 0.19
C ALA A 109 -3.20 -16.69 1.23
N PRO A 110 -3.39 -16.51 2.55
CA PRO A 110 -2.76 -17.36 3.56
C PRO A 110 -3.05 -18.86 3.40
N LYS A 111 -4.29 -19.22 3.04
CA LYS A 111 -4.67 -20.64 2.79
C LYS A 111 -3.96 -21.22 1.58
N LEU A 112 -3.87 -20.49 0.47
CA LEU A 112 -3.14 -20.92 -0.72
C LEU A 112 -1.65 -21.16 -0.39
N ARG A 113 -1.02 -20.26 0.36
CA ARG A 113 0.37 -20.43 0.83
C ARG A 113 0.52 -21.64 1.74
N LEU A 114 -0.43 -21.87 2.64
CA LEU A 114 -0.44 -23.06 3.50
C LEU A 114 -0.55 -24.34 2.66
N ASP A 115 -1.39 -24.36 1.62
CA ASP A 115 -1.56 -25.51 0.74
C ASP A 115 -0.30 -25.83 -0.06
N GLU A 116 0.42 -24.80 -0.56
CA GLU A 116 1.70 -24.95 -1.22
C GLU A 116 2.77 -25.48 -0.24
N ARG A 117 2.86 -24.89 0.96
CA ARG A 117 3.78 -25.31 2.01
C ARG A 117 3.51 -26.75 2.45
N ALA A 118 2.24 -27.10 2.68
CA ALA A 118 1.86 -28.44 3.11
C ALA A 118 2.27 -29.53 2.11
N LYS A 119 2.16 -29.23 0.80
CA LYS A 119 2.63 -30.14 -0.25
C LYS A 119 4.16 -30.27 -0.26
N LYS A 120 4.88 -29.14 -0.14
CA LYS A 120 6.36 -29.10 -0.17
C LYS A 120 6.98 -29.79 1.03
N GLU A 121 6.43 -29.54 2.23
CA GLU A 121 6.94 -30.05 3.52
C GLU A 121 6.31 -31.38 3.93
N LYS A 122 5.34 -31.92 3.14
CA LYS A 122 4.60 -33.14 3.43
C LYS A 122 3.94 -33.12 4.81
N MET A 123 3.32 -31.98 5.16
CA MET A 123 2.64 -31.81 6.45
C MET A 123 1.55 -32.87 6.67
N SER A 124 1.44 -33.33 7.89
CA SER A 124 0.34 -34.21 8.29
C SER A 124 -1.01 -33.46 8.28
N PRO A 125 -2.15 -34.17 8.17
CA PRO A 125 -3.47 -33.56 8.26
C PRO A 125 -3.69 -32.76 9.55
N ALA A 126 -3.13 -33.23 10.67
CA ALA A 126 -3.22 -32.56 11.96
C ALA A 126 -2.45 -31.22 11.97
N GLU A 127 -1.22 -31.20 11.48
CA GLU A 127 -0.42 -29.98 11.35
C GLU A 127 -1.08 -28.95 10.42
N LYS A 128 -1.60 -29.41 9.27
CA LYS A 128 -2.33 -28.53 8.34
C LYS A 128 -3.59 -27.94 8.98
N LYS A 129 -4.34 -28.74 9.76
CA LYS A 129 -5.52 -28.26 10.48
C LYS A 129 -5.15 -27.22 11.52
N ALA A 130 -4.12 -27.46 12.34
CA ALA A 130 -3.64 -26.51 13.33
C ALA A 130 -3.18 -25.18 12.69
N ALA A 131 -2.43 -25.24 11.56
CA ALA A 131 -2.01 -24.05 10.83
C ALA A 131 -3.21 -23.27 10.24
N LEU A 132 -4.27 -23.96 9.79
CA LEU A 132 -5.48 -23.32 9.31
C LEU A 132 -6.24 -22.59 10.42
N GLU A 133 -6.33 -23.20 11.61
CA GLU A 133 -6.93 -22.56 12.78
C GLU A 133 -6.15 -21.32 13.21
N ALA A 134 -4.81 -21.38 13.19
CA ALA A 134 -3.99 -20.20 13.48
C ALA A 134 -4.23 -19.05 12.48
N ILE A 135 -4.39 -19.36 11.17
CA ILE A 135 -4.76 -18.37 10.15
C ILE A 135 -6.13 -17.75 10.47
N ARG A 136 -7.09 -18.56 10.92
CA ARG A 136 -8.42 -18.08 11.28
C ARG A 136 -8.40 -17.16 12.49
N THR A 137 -7.74 -17.58 13.57
CA THR A 137 -7.57 -16.75 14.78
C THR A 137 -6.95 -15.41 14.45
N LYS A 138 -5.87 -15.40 13.66
CA LYS A 138 -5.25 -14.15 13.19
C LYS A 138 -6.22 -13.28 12.38
N ALA A 139 -7.04 -13.88 11.52
CA ALA A 139 -8.04 -13.13 10.74
C ALA A 139 -9.11 -12.51 11.65
N GLU A 140 -9.55 -13.20 12.69
CA GLU A 140 -10.49 -12.70 13.71
C GLU A 140 -9.89 -11.52 14.47
N GLU A 141 -8.63 -11.61 14.91
CA GLU A 141 -7.90 -10.53 15.58
C GLU A 141 -7.78 -9.28 14.69
N ILE A 142 -7.43 -9.46 13.41
CA ILE A 142 -7.30 -8.34 12.46
C ILE A 142 -8.69 -7.73 12.17
N LEU A 143 -9.76 -8.54 12.05
CA LEU A 143 -11.13 -8.02 11.89
C LEU A 143 -11.54 -7.16 13.08
N ASP A 144 -11.18 -7.57 14.29
CA ASP A 144 -11.43 -6.77 15.50
C ASP A 144 -10.62 -5.46 15.46
N GLN A 145 -9.34 -5.53 15.11
CA GLN A 145 -8.47 -4.35 14.96
C GLN A 145 -9.02 -3.30 14.00
N VAL A 146 -9.67 -3.73 12.89
CA VAL A 146 -10.31 -2.81 11.93
C VAL A 146 -11.77 -2.49 12.26
N GLY A 147 -12.28 -2.93 13.43
CA GLY A 147 -13.65 -2.68 13.91
C GLY A 147 -14.72 -3.44 13.14
N LEU A 148 -14.44 -4.65 12.66
CA LEU A 148 -15.34 -5.47 11.85
C LEU A 148 -15.55 -6.88 12.40
N ALA A 149 -15.30 -7.14 13.69
CA ALA A 149 -15.45 -8.47 14.31
C ALA A 149 -16.83 -9.11 14.02
N GLN A 150 -17.92 -8.31 14.06
CA GLN A 150 -19.30 -8.77 13.82
C GLN A 150 -19.64 -8.94 12.32
N LYS A 151 -18.69 -8.69 11.41
CA LYS A 151 -18.90 -8.69 9.95
C LYS A 151 -18.16 -9.82 9.22
N ALA A 152 -17.58 -10.78 9.94
CA ALA A 152 -16.78 -11.87 9.41
C ALA A 152 -17.50 -12.66 8.29
N ASP A 153 -18.78 -12.95 8.47
CA ASP A 153 -19.59 -13.78 7.56
C ASP A 153 -20.40 -12.96 6.53
N PHE A 154 -20.21 -11.65 6.48
CA PHE A 154 -20.88 -10.77 5.52
C PHE A 154 -20.16 -10.79 4.17
N TYR A 155 -20.94 -10.80 3.09
CA TYR A 155 -20.43 -10.63 1.72
C TYR A 155 -20.22 -9.15 1.41
N PRO A 156 -19.35 -8.79 0.44
CA PRO A 156 -19.12 -7.39 0.04
C PRO A 156 -20.39 -6.61 -0.27
N CYS A 157 -21.39 -7.21 -0.89
CA CYS A 157 -22.68 -6.57 -1.19
C CYS A 157 -23.52 -6.22 0.05
N GLN A 158 -23.17 -6.74 1.22
CA GLN A 158 -23.83 -6.49 2.51
C GLN A 158 -23.05 -5.50 3.38
N LEU A 159 -21.92 -4.98 2.89
CA LEU A 159 -21.03 -4.07 3.58
C LEU A 159 -21.12 -2.67 2.95
N SER A 160 -20.95 -1.63 3.78
CA SER A 160 -20.76 -0.27 3.26
C SER A 160 -19.39 -0.14 2.56
N GLY A 161 -19.19 0.90 1.74
CA GLY A 161 -17.91 1.17 1.09
C GLY A 161 -16.75 1.25 2.09
N GLY A 162 -16.92 1.99 3.20
CA GLY A 162 -15.91 2.06 4.26
C GLY A 162 -15.64 0.72 4.95
N GLN A 163 -16.67 -0.14 5.10
CA GLN A 163 -16.48 -1.50 5.60
C GLN A 163 -15.72 -2.37 4.59
N CYS A 164 -16.04 -2.29 3.30
CA CYS A 164 -15.30 -2.98 2.24
C CYS A 164 -13.83 -2.57 2.22
N GLN A 165 -13.54 -1.28 2.36
CA GLN A 165 -12.15 -0.79 2.41
C GLN A 165 -11.41 -1.29 3.65
N ARG A 166 -12.06 -1.32 4.81
CA ARG A 166 -11.46 -1.90 6.03
C ARG A 166 -11.19 -3.40 5.89
N VAL A 167 -12.05 -4.16 5.20
CA VAL A 167 -11.77 -5.57 4.84
C VAL A 167 -10.58 -5.67 3.89
N ALA A 168 -10.43 -4.76 2.90
CA ALA A 168 -9.29 -4.74 2.00
C ALA A 168 -7.97 -4.45 2.74
N ILE A 169 -7.99 -3.52 3.71
CA ILE A 169 -6.86 -3.27 4.62
C ILE A 169 -6.54 -4.53 5.43
N ALA A 170 -7.55 -5.14 6.06
CA ALA A 170 -7.40 -6.35 6.85
C ALA A 170 -6.80 -7.50 6.02
N ARG A 171 -7.24 -7.67 4.77
CA ARG A 171 -6.69 -8.66 3.83
C ARG A 171 -5.21 -8.43 3.55
N ALA A 172 -4.79 -7.18 3.36
CA ALA A 172 -3.38 -6.85 3.14
C ALA A 172 -2.53 -7.17 4.38
N LEU A 173 -3.04 -6.92 5.59
CA LEU A 173 -2.37 -7.22 6.86
C LEU A 173 -2.18 -8.72 7.11
N MET A 174 -3.04 -9.59 6.56
CA MET A 174 -2.95 -11.05 6.74
C MET A 174 -1.64 -11.64 6.25
N LEU A 175 -0.99 -11.02 5.29
CA LEU A 175 0.27 -11.49 4.69
C LEU A 175 1.52 -10.98 5.42
N GLU A 176 1.35 -10.13 6.44
CA GLU A 176 2.45 -9.53 7.23
C GLU A 176 3.52 -8.88 6.33
N PRO A 177 3.14 -7.97 5.44
CA PRO A 177 4.09 -7.35 4.54
C PRO A 177 5.08 -6.48 5.31
N ASP A 178 6.29 -6.32 4.75
CA ASP A 178 7.31 -5.42 5.28
C ASP A 178 6.88 -3.95 5.15
N ILE A 179 6.19 -3.63 4.05
CA ILE A 179 5.73 -2.28 3.72
C ILE A 179 4.27 -2.34 3.28
N LEU A 180 3.42 -1.50 3.87
CA LEU A 180 2.02 -1.39 3.50
C LEU A 180 1.81 -0.17 2.60
N CYS A 181 1.32 -0.40 1.40
CA CYS A 181 1.06 0.62 0.39
C CYS A 181 -0.44 0.89 0.28
N PHE A 182 -0.83 2.17 0.21
CA PHE A 182 -2.21 2.60 0.01
C PHE A 182 -2.29 3.48 -1.25
N ASP A 183 -3.11 3.09 -2.21
CA ASP A 183 -3.37 3.85 -3.42
C ASP A 183 -4.75 4.51 -3.31
N GLU A 184 -4.78 5.76 -2.86
CA GLU A 184 -5.98 6.58 -2.68
C GLU A 184 -7.11 5.84 -1.93
N PRO A 185 -6.89 5.38 -0.69
CA PRO A 185 -7.77 4.44 0.00
C PRO A 185 -9.16 4.98 0.34
N THR A 186 -9.42 6.27 0.12
CA THR A 186 -10.70 6.95 0.45
C THR A 186 -11.42 7.51 -0.76
N SER A 187 -10.79 7.58 -1.94
CA SER A 187 -11.34 8.25 -3.13
C SER A 187 -12.63 7.62 -3.69
N ALA A 188 -12.88 6.33 -3.39
CA ALA A 188 -14.11 5.64 -3.77
C ALA A 188 -15.20 5.66 -2.68
N LEU A 189 -15.04 6.51 -1.64
CA LEU A 189 -15.93 6.59 -0.48
C LEU A 189 -16.66 7.91 -0.41
N ASP A 190 -17.88 7.86 0.14
CA ASP A 190 -18.58 9.06 0.57
C ASP A 190 -17.80 9.75 1.71
N PRO A 191 -17.82 11.11 1.80
CA PRO A 191 -17.10 11.86 2.82
C PRO A 191 -17.37 11.41 4.27
N GLU A 192 -18.59 10.97 4.56
CA GLU A 192 -18.98 10.48 5.89
C GLU A 192 -18.23 9.19 6.27
N LEU A 193 -17.88 8.34 5.30
CA LEU A 193 -17.19 7.06 5.52
C LEU A 193 -15.66 7.18 5.51
N THR A 194 -15.12 8.25 4.92
CA THR A 194 -13.67 8.53 4.82
C THR A 194 -13.01 8.52 6.19
N GLY A 195 -13.60 9.21 7.18
CA GLY A 195 -13.04 9.33 8.52
C GLY A 195 -12.83 8.00 9.25
N GLU A 196 -13.66 6.99 9.00
CA GLU A 196 -13.50 5.65 9.61
C GLU A 196 -12.27 4.91 9.05
N VAL A 197 -12.07 4.97 7.74
CA VAL A 197 -10.93 4.35 7.07
C VAL A 197 -9.62 5.03 7.47
N LEU A 198 -9.59 6.37 7.49
CA LEU A 198 -8.41 7.13 7.90
C LEU A 198 -8.03 6.89 9.37
N ARG A 199 -9.02 6.68 10.26
CA ARG A 199 -8.74 6.28 11.66
C ARG A 199 -8.06 4.92 11.75
N VAL A 200 -8.50 3.95 10.94
CA VAL A 200 -7.83 2.63 10.88
C VAL A 200 -6.41 2.79 10.37
N ILE A 201 -6.17 3.50 9.26
CA ILE A 201 -4.81 3.71 8.75
C ILE A 201 -3.92 4.41 9.79
N ARG A 202 -4.44 5.43 10.48
CA ARG A 202 -3.71 6.10 11.57
C ARG A 202 -3.36 5.14 12.73
N SER A 203 -4.25 4.22 13.07
CA SER A 203 -3.97 3.23 14.14
C SER A 203 -2.85 2.26 13.77
N LEU A 204 -2.63 2.01 12.47
CA LEU A 204 -1.54 1.16 11.98
C LEU A 204 -0.16 1.84 12.15
N LYS A 205 -0.09 3.18 12.10
CA LYS A 205 1.15 3.92 12.42
C LYS A 205 1.61 3.63 13.85
N ASN A 206 0.70 3.57 14.80
CA ASN A 206 1.01 3.30 16.20
C ASN A 206 1.56 1.87 16.44
N SER A 207 1.46 1.00 15.43
CA SER A 207 1.98 -0.37 15.45
C SER A 207 3.38 -0.50 14.83
N ASP A 208 4.11 0.60 14.66
CA ASP A 208 5.48 0.67 14.10
C ASP A 208 5.57 0.07 12.67
N ARG A 209 4.53 0.28 11.87
CA ARG A 209 4.46 -0.23 10.49
C ARG A 209 5.01 0.78 9.49
N THR A 210 5.88 0.32 8.61
CA THR A 210 6.35 1.11 7.45
C THR A 210 5.22 1.23 6.43
N MET A 211 4.87 2.46 6.06
CA MET A 211 3.74 2.72 5.15
C MET A 211 4.09 3.72 4.06
N ILE A 212 3.53 3.49 2.86
CA ILE A 212 3.55 4.45 1.74
C ILE A 212 2.10 4.72 1.37
N ILE A 213 1.66 5.97 1.43
CA ILE A 213 0.28 6.35 1.25
C ILE A 213 0.16 7.39 0.13
N VAL A 214 -0.51 7.06 -0.96
CA VAL A 214 -0.98 8.03 -1.95
C VAL A 214 -2.36 8.50 -1.52
N THR A 215 -2.56 9.81 -1.36
CA THR A 215 -3.85 10.37 -0.91
C THR A 215 -4.02 11.81 -1.40
N HIS A 216 -5.25 12.26 -1.46
CA HIS A 216 -5.66 13.65 -1.64
C HIS A 216 -6.15 14.29 -0.33
N GLU A 217 -6.17 13.56 0.78
CA GLU A 217 -6.62 14.04 2.08
C GLU A 217 -5.48 14.82 2.78
N MET A 218 -5.41 16.15 2.55
CA MET A 218 -4.29 16.97 3.02
C MET A 218 -4.19 17.03 4.53
N ASP A 219 -5.32 17.18 5.24
CA ASP A 219 -5.35 17.19 6.70
C ASP A 219 -4.88 15.86 7.30
N PHE A 220 -5.27 14.75 6.68
CA PHE A 220 -4.78 13.43 7.07
C PHE A 220 -3.28 13.30 6.82
N ALA A 221 -2.79 13.72 5.65
CA ALA A 221 -1.39 13.69 5.29
C ALA A 221 -0.53 14.48 6.29
N ARG A 222 -0.94 15.71 6.66
CA ARG A 222 -0.27 16.55 7.66
C ARG A 222 -0.07 15.85 9.00
N HIS A 223 -1.07 15.08 9.44
CA HIS A 223 -1.07 14.48 10.77
C HIS A 223 -0.48 13.07 10.83
N VAL A 224 -0.44 12.35 9.71
CA VAL A 224 0.02 10.95 9.70
C VAL A 224 1.43 10.81 9.15
N ALA A 225 1.86 11.67 8.21
CA ALA A 225 3.14 11.55 7.57
C ALA A 225 4.31 11.85 8.52
N ASP A 226 5.38 11.10 8.38
CA ASP A 226 6.71 11.45 8.89
C ASP A 226 7.51 12.14 7.78
N LYS A 227 7.26 11.75 6.52
CA LYS A 227 7.80 12.36 5.32
C LYS A 227 6.71 12.55 4.27
N VAL A 228 6.77 13.67 3.56
CA VAL A 228 5.91 13.98 2.41
C VAL A 228 6.76 14.04 1.15
N ILE A 229 6.26 13.42 0.08
CA ILE A 229 6.83 13.47 -1.26
C ILE A 229 5.78 14.11 -2.17
N PHE A 230 6.13 15.21 -2.84
CA PHE A 230 5.28 15.82 -3.87
C PHE A 230 5.79 15.44 -5.25
N MET A 231 4.92 14.81 -6.06
CA MET A 231 5.22 14.38 -7.43
C MET A 231 4.53 15.28 -8.46
N ALA A 232 5.27 15.71 -9.46
CA ALA A 232 4.76 16.39 -10.63
C ALA A 232 5.51 15.90 -11.89
N ASP A 233 4.80 15.77 -13.01
CA ASP A 233 5.39 15.44 -14.32
C ASP A 233 6.32 14.21 -14.32
N GLY A 234 6.00 13.20 -13.48
CA GLY A 234 6.77 11.96 -13.39
C GLY A 234 8.06 12.03 -12.59
N VAL A 235 8.32 13.12 -11.86
CA VAL A 235 9.48 13.29 -10.98
C VAL A 235 9.07 13.66 -9.55
N ILE A 236 9.97 13.47 -8.61
CA ILE A 236 9.83 14.05 -7.27
C ILE A 236 10.25 15.52 -7.37
N GLU A 237 9.28 16.40 -7.26
CA GLU A 237 9.47 17.85 -7.31
C GLU A 237 9.97 18.39 -5.96
N GLU A 238 9.45 17.85 -4.87
CA GLU A 238 9.82 18.23 -3.51
C GLU A 238 9.61 17.07 -2.54
N GLN A 239 10.46 16.96 -1.53
CA GLN A 239 10.27 16.03 -0.41
C GLN A 239 10.85 16.62 0.88
N GLY A 240 10.21 16.29 2.00
CA GLY A 240 10.63 16.79 3.32
C GLY A 240 9.66 16.35 4.42
N THR A 241 9.79 16.96 5.59
CA THR A 241 8.81 16.81 6.66
C THR A 241 7.46 17.45 6.27
N PRO A 242 6.35 17.08 6.93
CA PRO A 242 5.07 17.77 6.70
C PRO A 242 5.18 19.29 6.83
N GLU A 243 5.88 19.81 7.84
CA GLU A 243 6.11 21.25 8.04
C GLU A 243 6.84 21.89 6.85
N GLU A 244 7.90 21.24 6.34
CA GLU A 244 8.67 21.76 5.21
C GLU A 244 7.84 21.84 3.92
N VAL A 245 7.05 20.78 3.62
CA VAL A 245 6.32 20.69 2.35
C VAL A 245 5.00 21.45 2.39
N PHE A 246 4.27 21.44 3.51
CA PHE A 246 2.95 22.09 3.60
C PHE A 246 3.03 23.57 3.99
N ASP A 247 3.94 23.92 4.92
CA ASP A 247 3.98 25.28 5.48
C ASP A 247 5.07 26.14 4.86
N HIS A 248 6.15 25.50 4.38
CA HIS A 248 7.31 26.17 3.78
C HIS A 248 7.71 25.57 2.42
N PRO A 249 6.77 25.36 1.47
CA PRO A 249 7.07 24.76 0.17
C PRO A 249 8.07 25.60 -0.63
N LYS A 250 9.10 24.94 -1.15
CA LYS A 250 10.18 25.59 -1.94
C LYS A 250 9.81 25.66 -3.41
N SER A 251 9.16 24.59 -3.94
CA SER A 251 8.77 24.52 -5.34
C SER A 251 7.53 25.37 -5.63
N GLU A 252 7.55 26.07 -6.78
CA GLU A 252 6.35 26.79 -7.26
C GLU A 252 5.19 25.84 -7.58
N LYS A 253 5.49 24.62 -8.09
CA LYS A 253 4.46 23.62 -8.38
C LYS A 253 3.81 23.11 -7.10
N THR A 254 4.60 22.89 -6.04
CA THR A 254 4.08 22.50 -4.72
C THR A 254 3.16 23.59 -4.17
N ARG A 255 3.59 24.86 -4.19
CA ARG A 255 2.76 26.01 -3.76
C ARG A 255 1.46 26.10 -4.55
N ALA A 256 1.53 25.99 -5.87
CA ALA A 256 0.35 26.07 -6.73
C ALA A 256 -0.64 24.93 -6.45
N PHE A 257 -0.14 23.72 -6.20
CA PHE A 257 -0.96 22.57 -5.85
C PHE A 257 -1.69 22.76 -4.51
N LEU A 258 -0.96 23.13 -3.46
CA LEU A 258 -1.51 23.35 -2.12
C LEU A 258 -2.51 24.53 -2.09
N SER A 259 -2.30 25.58 -2.90
CA SER A 259 -3.22 26.69 -3.00
C SER A 259 -4.55 26.32 -3.64
N LYS A 260 -4.56 25.42 -4.65
CA LYS A 260 -5.79 24.93 -5.28
C LYS A 260 -6.60 24.05 -4.33
N ASP A 261 -5.93 23.19 -3.57
CA ASP A 261 -6.58 22.37 -2.54
C ASP A 261 -7.28 23.26 -1.50
N ALA A 262 -6.62 24.31 -1.02
CA ALA A 262 -7.22 25.27 -0.09
C ALA A 262 -8.47 26.00 -0.65
N LEU A 263 -8.61 26.06 -1.98
CA LEU A 263 -9.79 26.64 -2.66
C LEU A 263 -10.86 25.59 -3.00
N GLY A 264 -10.61 24.29 -2.73
CA GLY A 264 -11.53 23.19 -3.05
C GLY A 264 -11.63 22.88 -4.55
N GLU A 265 -10.60 23.22 -5.34
CA GLU A 265 -10.55 23.07 -6.80
C GLU A 265 -9.73 21.83 -7.27
N VAL A 266 -9.50 20.84 -6.41
CA VAL A 266 -8.73 19.62 -6.73
C VAL A 266 -9.64 18.39 -6.83
#